data_99980ca35d0aa679124ff376e5b7a157
#
_entry.id   99980ca35d0aa679124ff376e5b7a157
#
_cell.length_a   1.000
_cell.length_b   1.000
_cell.length_c   1.000
_cell.angle_alpha   90.00
_cell.angle_beta   90.00
_cell.angle_gamma   90.00
#
_symmetry.space_group_name_H-M   'P 1'
#
loop_
_entity.id
_entity.type
_entity.pdbx_description
1 polymer ?
#
loop_
_entity_poly.entity_id
_entity_poly.type
_entity_poly.pdbx_seq_one_letter_code
_entity_poly.pdbx_strand_id
1 'polypeptide(L)'
;DRKPAHIDYLGDIYLNNKNTFIIIEMKNVICASYDPNLKKVNRRYVFFDDTNPFQRSGIYPNGEKKQKYKGKSVVSERSVRQIDEMINSKQKYHFAIVFLVNRGDCSIFKPNWKRDSVYSKKLVKAVKSGVDVYALGIDWNDTGCNFNGELEVDLKPW
;
A
#
# COMPACT_ATOMS: atom_id res chain seq x y z
N ASP A 1 -1.34 23.53 15.77
CA ASP A 1 -2.08 23.45 14.51
C ASP A 1 -1.56 22.27 13.70
N ARG A 2 -2.29 21.16 13.73
CA ARG A 2 -1.98 20.03 12.85
C ARG A 2 -2.52 20.37 11.46
N LYS A 3 -1.64 20.45 10.47
CA LYS A 3 -2.07 20.50 9.08
C LYS A 3 -2.99 19.31 8.82
N PRO A 4 -4.15 19.50 8.17
CA PRO A 4 -5.03 18.39 7.81
C PRO A 4 -4.27 17.38 6.95
N ALA A 5 -4.61 16.09 7.06
CA ALA A 5 -4.08 15.08 6.17
C ALA A 5 -4.41 15.46 4.72
N HIS A 6 -3.48 15.24 3.82
CA HIS A 6 -3.76 15.41 2.40
C HIS A 6 -4.74 14.31 1.98
N ILE A 7 -5.85 14.70 1.38
CA ILE A 7 -6.87 13.80 0.82
C ILE A 7 -6.54 13.64 -0.67
N ASP A 8 -6.30 12.42 -1.13
CA ASP A 8 -6.06 12.15 -2.55
C ASP A 8 -7.37 12.14 -3.35
N TYR A 9 -8.42 11.56 -2.77
CA TYR A 9 -9.75 11.56 -3.37
C TYR A 9 -10.86 11.61 -2.31
N LEU A 10 -11.89 12.41 -2.57
CA LEU A 10 -13.11 12.47 -1.79
C LEU A 10 -14.29 12.19 -2.73
N GLY A 11 -15.12 11.23 -2.38
CA GLY A 11 -16.32 10.88 -3.16
C GLY A 11 -17.47 10.48 -2.27
N ASP A 12 -18.56 10.09 -2.91
CA ASP A 12 -19.73 9.53 -2.26
C ASP A 12 -19.87 8.06 -2.59
N ILE A 13 -20.27 7.27 -1.61
CA ILE A 13 -20.71 5.89 -1.80
C ILE A 13 -22.07 5.65 -1.16
N TYR A 14 -22.78 4.66 -1.67
CA TYR A 14 -24.07 4.27 -1.15
C TYR A 14 -23.92 2.98 -0.33
N LEU A 15 -23.94 3.11 0.99
CA LEU A 15 -23.81 1.98 1.92
C LEU A 15 -25.05 1.86 2.81
N ASN A 16 -25.58 0.64 2.94
CA ASN A 16 -26.71 0.36 3.83
C ASN A 16 -27.88 1.33 3.65
N ASN A 17 -28.26 1.61 2.40
CA ASN A 17 -29.30 2.56 2.03
C ASN A 17 -29.07 4.02 2.50
N LYS A 18 -27.81 4.40 2.69
CA LYS A 18 -27.40 5.77 3.03
C LYS A 18 -26.24 6.22 2.17
N ASN A 19 -26.31 7.45 1.68
CA ASN A 19 -25.13 8.10 1.10
C ASN A 19 -24.13 8.39 2.21
N THR A 20 -22.87 8.05 1.98
CA THR A 20 -21.78 8.39 2.88
C THR A 20 -20.57 8.86 2.08
N PHE A 21 -19.72 9.66 2.72
CA PHE A 21 -18.49 10.11 2.10
C PHE A 21 -17.45 9.00 2.19
N ILE A 22 -16.77 8.75 1.07
CA ILE A 22 -15.58 7.91 1.03
C ILE A 22 -14.34 8.78 0.85
N ILE A 23 -13.34 8.53 1.65
CA ILE A 23 -12.01 9.14 1.53
C ILE A 23 -11.04 8.05 1.09
N ILE A 24 -10.42 8.28 -0.06
CA ILE A 24 -9.48 7.33 -0.66
C ILE A 24 -8.07 7.91 -0.58
N GLU A 25 -7.17 7.15 0.00
CA GLU A 25 -5.73 7.39 -0.03
C GLU A 25 -5.08 6.47 -1.05
N MET A 26 -4.40 7.03 -2.03
CA MET A 26 -3.70 6.26 -3.06
C MET A 26 -2.21 6.12 -2.74
N LYS A 27 -1.67 4.93 -2.97
CA LYS A 27 -0.26 4.61 -2.78
C LYS A 27 0.34 4.01 -4.04
N ASN A 28 1.36 4.66 -4.57
CA ASN A 28 2.14 4.11 -5.69
C ASN A 28 3.04 2.96 -5.22
N VAL A 29 2.94 1.81 -5.87
CA VAL A 29 3.75 0.62 -5.61
C VAL A 29 4.57 0.32 -6.86
N ILE A 30 5.86 0.59 -6.79
CA ILE A 30 6.83 0.38 -7.89
C ILE A 30 7.82 -0.73 -7.57
N CYS A 31 7.80 -1.25 -6.35
CA CYS A 31 8.70 -2.30 -5.90
C CYS A 31 8.00 -3.63 -5.78
N ALA A 32 8.69 -4.69 -6.20
CA ALA A 32 8.26 -6.05 -6.00
C ALA A 32 9.17 -6.79 -5.01
N SER A 33 8.66 -7.89 -4.46
CA SER A 33 9.46 -8.84 -3.71
C SER A 33 10.57 -9.39 -4.59
N TYR A 34 11.73 -9.59 -4.01
CA TYR A 34 12.88 -10.18 -4.66
C TYR A 34 13.23 -11.51 -3.98
N ASP A 35 13.96 -12.36 -4.69
CA ASP A 35 14.42 -13.63 -4.13
C ASP A 35 15.24 -13.38 -2.85
N PRO A 36 14.85 -13.98 -1.71
CA PRO A 36 15.57 -13.85 -0.45
C PRO A 36 16.98 -14.49 -0.48
N ASN A 37 17.25 -15.35 -1.46
CA ASN A 37 18.56 -16.00 -1.65
C ASN A 37 19.57 -15.12 -2.39
N LEU A 38 19.17 -14.01 -2.97
CA LEU A 38 20.11 -13.07 -3.58
C LEU A 38 21.00 -12.45 -2.51
N LYS A 39 22.30 -12.76 -2.55
CA LYS A 39 23.33 -12.35 -1.57
C LYS A 39 23.54 -10.83 -1.48
N LYS A 40 23.22 -10.07 -2.52
CA LYS A 40 23.26 -8.59 -2.54
C LYS A 40 22.12 -8.05 -3.37
N VAL A 41 21.11 -7.50 -2.73
CA VAL A 41 20.15 -6.64 -3.40
C VAL A 41 20.78 -5.27 -3.54
N ASN A 42 21.16 -4.89 -4.77
CA ASN A 42 21.52 -3.51 -5.04
C ASN A 42 20.26 -2.67 -4.83
N ARG A 43 20.32 -1.70 -3.90
CA ARG A 43 19.18 -0.86 -3.49
C ARG A 43 18.54 -0.07 -4.64
N ARG A 44 19.22 0.01 -5.79
CA ARG A 44 18.77 0.76 -6.98
C ARG A 44 18.07 -0.09 -8.02
N TYR A 45 18.16 -1.43 -7.94
CA TYR A 45 17.62 -2.32 -8.96
C TYR A 45 16.73 -3.37 -8.32
N VAL A 46 15.58 -3.56 -8.90
CA VAL A 46 14.72 -4.70 -8.63
C VAL A 46 15.21 -5.83 -9.53
N PHE A 47 15.80 -6.87 -8.95
CA PHE A 47 16.20 -8.03 -9.72
C PHE A 47 14.97 -8.88 -10.03
N PHE A 48 14.84 -9.27 -11.28
CA PHE A 48 13.82 -10.18 -11.73
C PHE A 48 14.21 -11.61 -11.37
N ASP A 49 13.30 -12.34 -10.76
CA ASP A 49 13.40 -13.78 -10.67
C ASP A 49 12.89 -14.36 -11.99
N ASP A 50 13.80 -14.86 -12.81
CA ASP A 50 13.47 -15.43 -14.12
C ASP A 50 12.72 -16.77 -13.98
N THR A 51 12.69 -17.38 -12.79
CA THR A 51 12.06 -18.68 -12.57
C THR A 51 10.54 -18.59 -12.44
N ASN A 52 9.97 -17.44 -12.07
CA ASN A 52 8.54 -17.21 -12.04
C ASN A 52 8.17 -15.72 -12.24
N PRO A 53 8.28 -15.20 -13.46
CA PRO A 53 8.13 -13.77 -13.75
C PRO A 53 6.72 -13.22 -13.48
N PHE A 54 5.71 -14.08 -13.31
CA PHE A 54 4.30 -13.69 -13.21
C PHE A 54 3.67 -13.81 -11.81
N GLN A 55 4.44 -14.14 -10.79
CA GLN A 55 3.92 -14.33 -9.43
C GLN A 55 4.65 -13.49 -8.37
N ARG A 56 5.03 -12.28 -8.72
CA ARG A 56 5.67 -11.38 -7.77
C ARG A 56 4.66 -10.67 -6.89
N SER A 57 5.11 -10.29 -5.72
CA SER A 57 4.32 -9.44 -4.82
C SER A 57 4.74 -7.99 -4.97
N GLY A 58 3.82 -7.11 -5.30
CA GLY A 58 4.01 -5.67 -5.11
C GLY A 58 4.15 -5.39 -3.62
N ILE A 59 5.18 -4.64 -3.21
CA ILE A 59 5.48 -4.39 -1.79
C ILE A 59 5.52 -2.90 -1.45
N TYR A 60 4.91 -2.54 -0.30
CA TYR A 60 4.90 -1.17 0.20
C TYR A 60 4.98 -1.16 1.76
N PRO A 61 5.64 -0.16 2.38
CA PRO A 61 6.46 0.86 1.75
C PRO A 61 7.84 0.35 1.37
N ASN A 62 8.48 1.07 0.44
CA ASN A 62 9.86 0.82 0.08
C ASN A 62 10.72 2.05 0.35
N GLY A 63 11.98 1.84 0.76
CA GLY A 63 12.91 2.90 1.07
C GLY A 63 13.69 2.66 2.36
N GLU A 64 14.39 3.68 2.83
CA GLU A 64 15.17 3.63 4.06
C GLU A 64 14.35 4.06 5.28
N LYS A 65 14.57 3.40 6.42
CA LYS A 65 13.97 3.76 7.71
C LYS A 65 14.64 5.00 8.32
N LYS A 66 14.54 6.14 7.68
CA LYS A 66 15.14 7.40 8.17
C LYS A 66 14.17 8.29 8.95
N GLN A 67 12.87 7.97 8.90
CA GLN A 67 11.85 8.73 9.60
C GLN A 67 11.45 8.06 10.91
N LYS A 68 10.83 8.81 11.80
CA LYS A 68 10.34 8.28 13.09
C LYS A 68 8.86 8.58 13.27
N TYR A 69 8.13 7.59 13.75
CA TYR A 69 6.75 7.73 14.20
C TYR A 69 6.60 7.21 15.61
N LYS A 70 6.22 8.10 16.57
CA LYS A 70 6.09 7.76 18.00
C LYS A 70 7.32 6.99 18.53
N GLY A 71 8.52 7.50 18.21
CA GLY A 71 9.80 6.92 18.64
C GLY A 71 10.30 5.70 17.85
N LYS A 72 9.49 5.13 16.97
CA LYS A 72 9.88 3.96 16.14
C LYS A 72 10.35 4.40 14.76
N SER A 73 11.42 3.77 14.27
CA SER A 73 11.92 4.02 12.92
C SER A 73 10.98 3.43 11.88
N VAL A 74 10.60 4.24 10.89
CA VAL A 74 9.68 3.91 9.79
C VAL A 74 10.23 4.39 8.46
N VAL A 75 9.73 3.84 7.37
CA VAL A 75 10.04 4.30 6.01
C VAL A 75 9.30 5.59 5.71
N SER A 76 8.01 5.68 6.04
CA SER A 76 7.19 6.86 5.80
C SER A 76 6.35 7.20 7.04
N GLU A 77 6.75 8.24 7.76
CA GLU A 77 5.99 8.77 8.90
C GLU A 77 4.60 9.22 8.46
N ARG A 78 4.51 9.91 7.31
CA ARG A 78 3.25 10.37 6.75
C ARG A 78 2.27 9.22 6.52
N SER A 79 2.73 8.12 5.91
CA SER A 79 1.85 6.98 5.61
C SER A 79 1.34 6.29 6.88
N VAL A 80 2.18 6.17 7.91
CA VAL A 80 1.77 5.61 9.22
C VAL A 80 0.77 6.52 9.92
N ARG A 81 0.98 7.84 9.88
CA ARG A 81 0.07 8.82 10.46
C ARG A 81 -1.29 8.82 9.78
N GLN A 82 -1.33 8.78 8.44
CA GLN A 82 -2.59 8.71 7.68
C GLN A 82 -3.43 7.51 8.10
N ILE A 83 -2.83 6.32 8.27
CA ILE A 83 -3.55 5.15 8.76
C ILE A 83 -4.12 5.38 10.17
N ASP A 84 -3.36 5.97 11.09
CA ASP A 84 -3.88 6.28 12.43
C ASP A 84 -5.06 7.27 12.37
N GLU A 85 -5.00 8.26 11.50
CA GLU A 85 -6.08 9.23 11.30
C GLU A 85 -7.36 8.56 10.75
N MET A 86 -7.23 7.65 9.78
CA MET A 86 -8.36 6.87 9.26
C MET A 86 -9.02 6.03 10.36
N ILE A 87 -8.23 5.29 11.14
CA ILE A 87 -8.74 4.47 12.24
C ILE A 87 -9.51 5.32 13.26
N ASN A 88 -9.01 6.51 13.57
CA ASN A 88 -9.61 7.40 14.56
C ASN A 88 -10.86 8.13 14.04
N SER A 89 -11.01 8.26 12.73
CA SER A 89 -12.11 9.03 12.09
C SER A 89 -13.17 8.15 11.43
N LYS A 90 -13.07 6.83 11.52
CA LYS A 90 -13.96 5.85 10.86
C LYS A 90 -15.44 5.97 11.20
N GLN A 91 -15.80 6.63 12.30
CA GLN A 91 -17.21 6.85 12.64
C GLN A 91 -17.88 7.95 11.79
N LYS A 92 -17.07 8.82 11.17
CA LYS A 92 -17.54 9.95 10.37
C LYS A 92 -17.51 9.69 8.87
N TYR A 93 -16.54 8.88 8.43
CA TYR A 93 -16.26 8.67 7.01
C TYR A 93 -15.97 7.18 6.76
N HIS A 94 -16.27 6.76 5.55
CA HIS A 94 -15.73 5.50 5.02
C HIS A 94 -14.33 5.76 4.44
N PHE A 95 -13.40 4.86 4.69
CA PHE A 95 -12.03 5.00 4.22
C PHE A 95 -11.60 3.83 3.38
N ALA A 96 -10.87 4.11 2.32
CA ALA A 96 -10.19 3.11 1.51
C ALA A 96 -8.72 3.50 1.28
N ILE A 97 -7.84 2.50 1.26
CA ILE A 97 -6.46 2.64 0.82
C ILE A 97 -6.33 1.85 -0.48
N VAL A 98 -5.92 2.50 -1.55
CA VAL A 98 -5.74 1.90 -2.87
C VAL A 98 -4.26 1.88 -3.21
N PHE A 99 -3.69 0.69 -3.36
CA PHE A 99 -2.33 0.49 -3.83
C PHE A 99 -2.33 0.33 -5.35
N LEU A 100 -1.78 1.32 -6.06
CA LEU A 100 -1.56 1.23 -7.50
C LEU A 100 -0.24 0.51 -7.74
N VAL A 101 -0.33 -0.76 -8.10
CA VAL A 101 0.84 -1.60 -8.37
C VAL A 101 1.25 -1.42 -9.83
N ASN A 102 2.22 -0.53 -10.04
CA ASN A 102 2.72 -0.13 -11.37
C ASN A 102 3.72 -1.14 -11.92
N ARG A 103 3.31 -2.41 -11.91
CA ARG A 103 4.13 -3.55 -12.36
C ARG A 103 3.25 -4.68 -12.85
N GLY A 104 3.35 -5.02 -14.14
CA GLY A 104 2.60 -6.12 -14.76
C GLY A 104 3.04 -7.52 -14.33
N ASP A 105 4.19 -7.64 -13.68
CA ASP A 105 4.71 -8.91 -13.15
C ASP A 105 4.23 -9.24 -11.72
N CYS A 106 3.37 -8.41 -11.13
CA CYS A 106 2.81 -8.65 -9.81
C CYS A 106 1.38 -9.19 -9.89
N SER A 107 1.11 -10.27 -9.18
CA SER A 107 -0.23 -10.87 -9.03
C SER A 107 -0.84 -10.65 -7.65
N ILE A 108 -0.05 -10.19 -6.69
CA ILE A 108 -0.44 -10.02 -5.30
C ILE A 108 0.23 -8.77 -4.71
N PHE A 109 -0.44 -8.12 -3.77
CA PHE A 109 0.14 -7.05 -2.96
C PHE A 109 0.42 -7.54 -1.54
N LYS A 110 1.58 -7.15 -0.99
CA LYS A 110 1.94 -7.41 0.42
C LYS A 110 2.53 -6.16 1.09
N PRO A 111 2.18 -5.88 2.34
CA PRO A 111 2.92 -4.88 3.11
C PRO A 111 4.35 -5.37 3.36
N ASN A 112 5.30 -4.46 3.30
CA ASN A 112 6.72 -4.79 3.43
C ASN A 112 7.11 -4.99 4.91
N TRP A 113 6.76 -6.13 5.47
CA TRP A 113 7.02 -6.49 6.86
C TRP A 113 8.49 -6.43 7.24
N LYS A 114 9.38 -6.86 6.34
CA LYS A 114 10.83 -6.85 6.57
C LYS A 114 11.38 -5.44 6.68
N ARG A 115 10.85 -4.53 5.87
CA ARG A 115 11.34 -3.16 5.83
C ARG A 115 10.62 -2.26 6.83
N ASP A 116 9.30 -2.35 6.96
CA ASP A 116 8.52 -1.49 7.87
C ASP A 116 7.40 -2.27 8.56
N SER A 117 7.76 -3.01 9.60
CA SER A 117 6.80 -3.74 10.42
C SER A 117 5.82 -2.84 11.18
N VAL A 118 6.16 -1.56 11.40
CA VAL A 118 5.25 -0.59 12.03
C VAL A 118 4.11 -0.27 11.09
N TYR A 119 4.43 0.09 9.84
CA TYR A 119 3.43 0.32 8.80
C TYR A 119 2.56 -0.91 8.59
N SER A 120 3.18 -2.09 8.42
CA SER A 120 2.47 -3.34 8.14
C SER A 120 1.46 -3.70 9.25
N LYS A 121 1.87 -3.59 10.52
CA LYS A 121 0.97 -3.78 11.66
C LYS A 121 -0.19 -2.77 11.69
N LYS A 122 0.08 -1.53 11.31
CA LYS A 122 -0.95 -0.48 11.22
C LYS A 122 -1.94 -0.76 10.11
N LEU A 123 -1.48 -1.20 8.95
CA LEU A 123 -2.35 -1.58 7.83
C LEU A 123 -3.29 -2.73 8.22
N VAL A 124 -2.77 -3.78 8.85
CA VAL A 124 -3.60 -4.87 9.40
C VAL A 124 -4.64 -4.34 10.41
N LYS A 125 -4.23 -3.42 11.29
CA LYS A 125 -5.15 -2.80 12.25
C LYS A 125 -6.23 -1.98 11.56
N ALA A 126 -5.89 -1.25 10.50
CA ALA A 126 -6.86 -0.46 9.72
C ALA A 126 -7.95 -1.35 9.13
N VAL A 127 -7.57 -2.44 8.46
CA VAL A 127 -8.52 -3.41 7.90
C VAL A 127 -9.44 -3.99 8.98
N LYS A 128 -8.88 -4.43 10.12
CA LYS A 128 -9.68 -4.90 11.27
C LYS A 128 -10.60 -3.83 11.85
N SER A 129 -10.32 -2.57 11.58
CA SER A 129 -11.13 -1.43 12.02
C SER A 129 -12.17 -1.00 10.99
N GLY A 130 -12.25 -1.65 9.81
CA GLY A 130 -13.21 -1.34 8.76
C GLY A 130 -12.72 -0.32 7.72
N VAL A 131 -11.41 -0.16 7.58
CA VAL A 131 -10.81 0.55 6.43
C VAL A 131 -10.65 -0.47 5.31
N ASP A 132 -11.19 -0.16 4.12
CA ASP A 132 -11.02 -1.02 2.96
C ASP A 132 -9.61 -0.90 2.38
N VAL A 133 -9.11 -1.99 1.84
CA VAL A 133 -7.79 -2.02 1.20
C VAL A 133 -7.89 -2.76 -0.12
N TYR A 134 -7.49 -2.08 -1.19
CA TYR A 134 -7.47 -2.61 -2.55
C TYR A 134 -6.07 -2.51 -3.13
N ALA A 135 -5.73 -3.41 -4.02
CA ALA A 135 -4.54 -3.34 -4.85
C ALA A 135 -4.93 -3.48 -6.31
N LEU A 136 -4.53 -2.53 -7.13
CA LEU A 136 -4.87 -2.46 -8.54
C LEU A 136 -3.61 -2.60 -9.38
N GLY A 137 -3.58 -3.59 -10.27
CA GLY A 137 -2.49 -3.82 -11.22
C GLY A 137 -2.55 -2.81 -12.36
N ILE A 138 -1.41 -2.19 -12.66
CA ILE A 138 -1.24 -1.26 -13.76
C ILE A 138 -0.07 -1.70 -14.61
N ASP A 139 -0.34 -1.99 -15.88
CA ASP A 139 0.68 -2.31 -16.88
C ASP A 139 1.02 -1.07 -17.69
N TRP A 140 2.30 -0.80 -17.82
CA TRP A 140 2.83 0.29 -18.63
C TRP A 140 3.39 -0.23 -19.95
N ASN A 141 3.11 0.48 -21.02
CA ASN A 141 3.70 0.27 -22.34
C ASN A 141 4.09 1.60 -22.98
N ASP A 142 4.63 1.57 -24.19
CA ASP A 142 5.12 2.76 -24.88
C ASP A 142 4.02 3.80 -25.21
N THR A 143 2.76 3.41 -25.17
CA THR A 143 1.61 4.27 -25.50
C THR A 143 0.82 4.73 -24.28
N GLY A 144 1.13 4.20 -23.08
CA GLY A 144 0.41 4.56 -21.87
C GLY A 144 0.35 3.44 -20.82
N CYS A 145 -0.74 3.37 -20.10
CA CYS A 145 -0.96 2.33 -19.11
C CYS A 145 -2.33 1.68 -19.29
N ASN A 146 -2.41 0.41 -18.91
CA ASN A 146 -3.63 -0.38 -18.90
C ASN A 146 -3.94 -0.86 -17.49
N PHE A 147 -5.21 -0.87 -17.13
CA PHE A 147 -5.67 -1.51 -15.92
C PHE A 147 -5.62 -3.05 -16.09
N ASN A 148 -4.87 -3.72 -15.22
CA ASN A 148 -4.63 -5.17 -15.26
C ASN A 148 -5.43 -5.93 -14.19
N GLY A 149 -6.47 -5.33 -13.65
CA GLY A 149 -7.35 -5.95 -12.68
C GLY A 149 -6.99 -5.67 -11.22
N GLU A 150 -7.83 -6.19 -10.34
CA GLU A 150 -7.60 -6.17 -8.90
C GLU A 150 -6.66 -7.32 -8.52
N LEU A 151 -5.68 -7.02 -7.68
CA LEU A 151 -4.70 -7.98 -7.17
C LEU A 151 -5.13 -8.46 -5.77
N GLU A 152 -4.78 -9.70 -5.45
CA GLU A 152 -4.94 -10.20 -4.09
C GLU A 152 -4.14 -9.34 -3.08
N VAL A 153 -4.72 -9.07 -1.92
CA VAL A 153 -4.07 -8.37 -0.82
C VAL A 153 -3.76 -9.36 0.30
N ASP A 154 -2.47 -9.76 0.42
CA ASP A 154 -2.01 -10.62 1.50
C ASP A 154 -1.32 -9.82 2.61
N LEU A 155 -2.01 -9.65 3.72
CA LEU A 155 -1.54 -8.89 4.87
C LEU A 155 -0.71 -9.71 5.87
N LYS A 156 -0.51 -11.00 5.63
CA LYS A 156 0.23 -11.88 6.54
C LYS A 156 1.72 -11.50 6.60
N PRO A 157 2.37 -11.63 7.77
CA PRO A 157 3.83 -11.53 7.88
C PRO A 157 4.54 -12.58 7.00
N TRP A 158 5.62 -12.16 6.36
CA TRP A 158 6.44 -12.99 5.46
C TRP A 158 7.93 -12.67 5.59
#